data_2ece368e37a8e379cb04a82c96ed411c
#
_entry.id   2ece368e37a8e379cb04a82c96ed411c
#
_cell.length_a   1.000
_cell.length_b   1.000
_cell.length_c   1.000
_cell.angle_alpha   90.00
_cell.angle_beta   90.00
_cell.angle_gamma   90.00
#
_symmetry.space_group_name_H-M   'P 1'
#
loop_
_entity.id
_entity.type
_entity.pdbx_description
1 polymer ?
#
loop_
_entity_poly.entity_id
_entity_poly.type
_entity_poly.pdbx_seq_one_letter_code
_entity_poly.pdbx_strand_id
1 'polypeptide(L)'
;RLDAALAGGLRLVQVREHGMSPDARIAFAREVVRRAHAVGAKVVVNGPVGEAIAAGADGVHLASPALRAANARPDVGIVGASCHDPMELDRAESLGLDYAVVGPVLPTASHPGVEGMGWAAFEALARGRPMPVFAIGGLSAIHLHIARSHGAHGIAAIRAAWAHQAIDHGWIRRIEALPS
;
A
#
# COMPACT_ATOMS: atom_id res chain seq x y z
N ARG A 1 17.13 5.03 5.02
CA ARG A 1 16.44 4.15 4.04
C ARG A 1 15.26 4.86 3.38
N LEU A 2 14.39 5.53 4.17
CA LEU A 2 13.25 6.28 3.61
C LEU A 2 13.74 7.33 2.58
N ASP A 3 14.73 8.14 2.95
CA ASP A 3 15.24 9.20 2.07
C ASP A 3 15.79 8.63 0.75
N ALA A 4 16.45 7.47 0.80
CA ALA A 4 16.92 6.79 -0.40
C ALA A 4 15.77 6.30 -1.29
N ALA A 5 14.71 5.76 -0.70
CA ALA A 5 13.52 5.33 -1.43
C ALA A 5 12.77 6.53 -2.06
N LEU A 6 12.65 7.63 -1.32
CA LEU A 6 12.05 8.88 -1.81
C LEU A 6 12.87 9.49 -2.95
N ALA A 7 14.19 9.53 -2.82
CA ALA A 7 15.10 9.97 -3.89
C ALA A 7 15.01 9.05 -5.12
N GLY A 8 14.78 7.75 -4.90
CA GLY A 8 14.49 6.76 -5.95
C GLY A 8 13.10 6.90 -6.58
N GLY A 9 12.28 7.87 -6.17
CA GLY A 9 10.96 8.17 -6.77
C GLY A 9 9.77 7.51 -6.08
N LEU A 10 9.91 6.98 -4.85
CA LEU A 10 8.74 6.52 -4.07
C LEU A 10 7.78 7.71 -3.84
N ARG A 11 6.50 7.53 -4.17
CA ARG A 11 5.49 8.61 -4.08
C ARG A 11 4.35 8.32 -3.11
N LEU A 12 4.18 7.08 -2.64
CA LEU A 12 3.23 6.72 -1.60
C LEU A 12 3.90 5.85 -0.55
N VAL A 13 3.85 6.29 0.69
CA VAL A 13 4.44 5.59 1.86
C VAL A 13 3.33 5.20 2.81
N GLN A 14 3.33 3.95 3.26
CA GLN A 14 2.47 3.50 4.36
C GLN A 14 3.27 3.39 5.64
N VAL A 15 2.86 4.10 6.69
CA VAL A 15 3.34 3.91 8.07
C VAL A 15 2.52 2.79 8.72
N ARG A 16 3.22 1.72 9.17
CA ARG A 16 2.60 0.56 9.82
C ARG A 16 3.49 0.05 10.94
N GLU A 17 3.23 0.53 12.16
CA GLU A 17 4.04 0.24 13.35
C GLU A 17 3.15 -0.25 14.50
N HIS A 18 2.99 -1.58 14.60
CA HIS A 18 2.11 -2.21 15.60
C HIS A 18 2.68 -2.23 17.01
N GLY A 19 4.01 -2.14 17.16
CA GLY A 19 4.69 -2.21 18.46
C GLY A 19 4.83 -0.87 19.18
N MET A 20 4.42 0.24 18.57
CA MET A 20 4.54 1.58 19.15
C MET A 20 3.28 1.97 19.93
N SER A 21 3.44 2.75 20.99
CA SER A 21 2.33 3.46 21.62
C SER A 21 1.71 4.46 20.62
N PRO A 22 0.45 4.89 20.80
CA PRO A 22 -0.19 5.87 19.94
C PRO A 22 0.65 7.14 19.75
N ASP A 23 1.15 7.73 20.83
CA ASP A 23 1.96 8.96 20.78
C ASP A 23 3.27 8.75 20.01
N ALA A 24 3.97 7.63 20.26
CA ALA A 24 5.20 7.29 19.55
C ALA A 24 4.94 7.05 18.06
N ARG A 25 3.82 6.42 17.70
CA ARG A 25 3.42 6.19 16.31
C ARG A 25 3.06 7.48 15.59
N ILE A 26 2.35 8.41 16.26
CA ILE A 26 2.05 9.74 15.73
C ILE A 26 3.34 10.52 15.49
N ALA A 27 4.25 10.54 16.47
CA ALA A 27 5.53 11.24 16.34
C ALA A 27 6.39 10.67 15.20
N PHE A 28 6.45 9.34 15.07
CA PHE A 28 7.13 8.66 13.98
C PHE A 28 6.49 8.99 12.62
N ALA A 29 5.16 8.89 12.53
CA ALA A 29 4.43 9.20 11.31
C ALA A 29 4.63 10.66 10.88
N ARG A 30 4.65 11.60 11.81
CA ARG A 30 4.92 13.03 11.54
C ARG A 30 6.29 13.25 10.90
N GLU A 31 7.32 12.54 11.38
CA GLU A 31 8.64 12.63 10.77
C GLU A 31 8.67 12.02 9.37
N VAL A 32 7.97 10.90 9.14
CA VAL A 32 7.81 10.32 7.79
C VAL A 32 7.09 11.30 6.86
N VAL A 33 6.00 11.91 7.31
CA VAL A 33 5.24 12.94 6.56
C VAL A 33 6.15 14.10 6.18
N ARG A 34 6.89 14.67 7.12
CA ARG A 34 7.80 15.78 6.86
C ARG A 34 8.80 15.47 5.73
N ARG A 35 9.38 14.27 5.75
CA ARG A 35 10.36 13.83 4.73
C ARG A 35 9.69 13.56 3.39
N ALA A 36 8.55 12.88 3.39
CA ALA A 36 7.82 12.54 2.19
C ALA A 36 7.31 13.79 1.47
N HIS A 37 6.67 14.71 2.21
CA HIS A 37 6.14 15.96 1.66
C HIS A 37 7.23 16.85 1.06
N ALA A 38 8.46 16.83 1.59
CA ALA A 38 9.58 17.59 1.04
C ALA A 38 9.91 17.24 -0.42
N VAL A 39 9.49 16.06 -0.89
CA VAL A 39 9.69 15.59 -2.28
C VAL A 39 8.35 15.32 -3.00
N GLY A 40 7.24 15.82 -2.48
CA GLY A 40 5.91 15.66 -3.07
C GLY A 40 5.33 14.25 -2.95
N ALA A 41 5.89 13.38 -2.10
CA ALA A 41 5.33 12.07 -1.82
C ALA A 41 4.21 12.14 -0.78
N LYS A 42 3.27 11.20 -0.85
CA LYS A 42 2.12 11.07 0.04
C LYS A 42 2.34 10.04 1.12
N VAL A 43 1.67 10.22 2.27
CA VAL A 43 1.77 9.29 3.40
C VAL A 43 0.38 8.89 3.87
N VAL A 44 0.20 7.57 4.06
CA VAL A 44 -0.99 7.01 4.71
C VAL A 44 -0.57 6.27 5.98
N VAL A 45 -1.41 6.32 7.00
CA VAL A 45 -1.18 5.60 8.26
C VAL A 45 -2.09 4.37 8.31
N ASN A 46 -1.49 3.20 8.56
CA ASN A 46 -2.25 1.99 8.88
C ASN A 46 -2.57 2.00 10.37
N GLY A 47 -3.70 2.61 10.71
CA GLY A 47 -4.12 2.81 12.08
C GLY A 47 -5.39 3.67 12.19
N PRO A 48 -5.72 4.12 13.40
CA PRO A 48 -6.87 5.00 13.63
C PRO A 48 -6.78 6.30 12.84
N VAL A 49 -7.93 6.76 12.32
CA VAL A 49 -8.03 8.02 11.55
C VAL A 49 -7.48 9.22 12.32
N GLY A 50 -7.79 9.29 13.63
CA GLY A 50 -7.29 10.37 14.50
C GLY A 50 -5.77 10.46 14.57
N GLU A 51 -5.06 9.33 14.49
CA GLU A 51 -3.59 9.31 14.48
C GLU A 51 -3.03 9.82 13.14
N ALA A 52 -3.65 9.47 12.03
CA ALA A 52 -3.27 9.98 10.72
C ALA A 52 -3.43 11.51 10.66
N ILE A 53 -4.56 12.02 11.14
CA ILE A 53 -4.83 13.46 11.23
C ILE A 53 -3.80 14.15 12.14
N ALA A 54 -3.56 13.60 13.33
CA ALA A 54 -2.59 14.16 14.28
C ALA A 54 -1.15 14.17 13.74
N ALA A 55 -0.82 13.21 12.89
CA ALA A 55 0.48 13.16 12.22
C ALA A 55 0.59 14.08 10.99
N GLY A 56 -0.52 14.64 10.49
CA GLY A 56 -0.57 15.40 9.25
C GLY A 56 -0.41 14.52 8.01
N ALA A 57 -0.79 13.25 8.08
CA ALA A 57 -0.74 12.32 6.96
C ALA A 57 -1.83 12.64 5.93
N ASP A 58 -1.61 12.24 4.68
CA ASP A 58 -2.57 12.46 3.58
C ASP A 58 -3.79 11.55 3.67
N GLY A 59 -3.72 10.49 4.49
CA GLY A 59 -4.83 9.58 4.66
C GLY A 59 -4.53 8.35 5.50
N VAL A 60 -5.37 7.34 5.33
CA VAL A 60 -5.30 6.08 6.08
C VAL A 60 -5.28 4.86 5.17
N HIS A 61 -4.73 3.78 5.70
CA HIS A 61 -4.85 2.45 5.13
C HIS A 61 -5.59 1.54 6.12
N LEU A 62 -6.73 1.03 5.71
CA LEU A 62 -7.54 0.15 6.54
C LEU A 62 -7.01 -1.29 6.46
N ALA A 63 -6.65 -1.86 7.60
CA ALA A 63 -6.47 -3.31 7.67
C ALA A 63 -7.83 -4.00 7.45
N SER A 64 -7.84 -5.24 6.99
CA SER A 64 -9.05 -6.00 6.66
C SER A 64 -10.13 -5.98 7.78
N PRO A 65 -9.81 -6.15 9.08
CA PRO A 65 -10.82 -6.01 10.13
C PRO A 65 -11.43 -4.59 10.20
N ALA A 66 -10.62 -3.56 9.99
CA ALA A 66 -11.09 -2.17 10.00
C ALA A 66 -11.96 -1.86 8.78
N LEU A 67 -11.59 -2.38 7.60
CA LEU A 67 -12.42 -2.29 6.40
C LEU A 67 -13.80 -2.93 6.61
N ARG A 68 -13.85 -4.14 7.18
CA ARG A 68 -15.11 -4.83 7.45
C ARG A 68 -15.99 -4.09 8.46
N ALA A 69 -15.39 -3.44 9.45
CA ALA A 69 -16.10 -2.68 10.47
C ALA A 69 -16.51 -1.27 10.02
N ALA A 70 -15.94 -0.73 8.95
CA ALA A 70 -16.23 0.61 8.50
C ALA A 70 -17.66 0.74 7.96
N ASN A 71 -18.44 1.67 8.48
CA ASN A 71 -19.80 1.96 7.99
C ASN A 71 -19.84 3.00 6.88
N ALA A 72 -18.80 3.81 6.77
CA ALA A 72 -18.62 4.83 5.74
C ALA A 72 -17.12 4.97 5.42
N ARG A 73 -16.81 5.59 4.28
CA ARG A 73 -15.46 6.03 3.95
C ARG A 73 -14.96 7.00 5.04
N PRO A 74 -13.76 6.82 5.60
CA PRO A 74 -13.14 7.82 6.46
C PRO A 74 -13.02 9.19 5.77
N ASP A 75 -13.30 10.25 6.50
CA ASP A 75 -13.20 11.64 6.00
C ASP A 75 -11.75 12.14 6.05
N VAL A 76 -10.95 11.62 5.13
CA VAL A 76 -9.54 11.99 4.89
C VAL A 76 -9.24 11.88 3.39
N GLY A 77 -8.14 12.48 2.95
CA GLY A 77 -7.80 12.58 1.53
C GLY A 77 -7.68 11.22 0.86
N ILE A 78 -6.74 10.38 1.29
CA ILE A 78 -6.46 9.07 0.68
C ILE A 78 -6.91 7.95 1.61
N VAL A 79 -7.73 7.04 1.11
CA VAL A 79 -8.16 5.85 1.86
C VAL A 79 -7.90 4.60 1.05
N GLY A 80 -7.01 3.77 1.52
CA GLY A 80 -6.77 2.44 0.95
C GLY A 80 -7.12 1.33 1.91
N ALA A 81 -7.16 0.09 1.44
CA ALA A 81 -7.40 -1.08 2.28
C ALA A 81 -6.60 -2.30 1.86
N SER A 82 -6.32 -3.17 2.85
CA SER A 82 -5.88 -4.55 2.60
C SER A 82 -7.12 -5.42 2.38
N CYS A 83 -7.12 -6.16 1.26
CA CYS A 83 -8.20 -7.07 0.88
C CYS A 83 -7.63 -8.46 0.57
N HIS A 84 -8.37 -9.50 0.95
CA HIS A 84 -7.93 -10.90 0.81
C HIS A 84 -8.93 -11.76 0.04
N ASP A 85 -10.13 -11.26 -0.19
CA ASP A 85 -11.22 -11.95 -0.86
C ASP A 85 -12.10 -10.97 -1.67
N PRO A 86 -13.03 -11.48 -2.51
CA PRO A 86 -13.93 -10.65 -3.31
C PRO A 86 -14.82 -9.74 -2.45
N MET A 87 -15.29 -10.21 -1.31
CA MET A 87 -16.21 -9.44 -0.44
C MET A 87 -15.53 -8.20 0.14
N GLU A 88 -14.26 -8.30 0.50
CA GLU A 88 -13.47 -7.17 0.99
C GLU A 88 -13.21 -6.15 -0.14
N LEU A 89 -12.97 -6.62 -1.36
CA LEU A 89 -12.82 -5.73 -2.52
C LEU A 89 -14.14 -5.02 -2.85
N ASP A 90 -15.25 -5.76 -2.89
CA ASP A 90 -16.59 -5.18 -3.11
C ASP A 90 -16.93 -4.15 -2.01
N ARG A 91 -16.53 -4.44 -0.76
CA ARG A 91 -16.70 -3.51 0.35
C ARG A 91 -15.85 -2.25 0.14
N ALA A 92 -14.58 -2.37 -0.23
CA ALA A 92 -13.71 -1.25 -0.49
C ALA A 92 -14.27 -0.36 -1.62
N GLU A 93 -14.76 -0.96 -2.69
CA GLU A 93 -15.42 -0.25 -3.80
C GLU A 93 -16.71 0.43 -3.37
N SER A 94 -17.58 -0.25 -2.62
CA SER A 94 -18.84 0.32 -2.12
C SER A 94 -18.64 1.53 -1.20
N LEU A 95 -17.53 1.57 -0.49
CA LEU A 95 -17.12 2.71 0.34
C LEU A 95 -16.40 3.81 -0.47
N GLY A 96 -16.11 3.60 -1.75
CA GLY A 96 -15.40 4.56 -2.59
C GLY A 96 -13.94 4.76 -2.17
N LEU A 97 -13.25 3.68 -1.80
CA LEU A 97 -11.84 3.78 -1.45
C LEU A 97 -10.97 4.04 -2.68
N ASP A 98 -9.80 4.65 -2.49
CA ASP A 98 -8.93 5.08 -3.58
C ASP A 98 -8.08 3.93 -4.14
N TYR A 99 -7.80 2.90 -3.34
CA TYR A 99 -7.05 1.72 -3.76
C TYR A 99 -7.21 0.54 -2.81
N ALA A 100 -6.95 -0.66 -3.33
CA ALA A 100 -6.81 -1.87 -2.53
C ALA A 100 -5.40 -2.47 -2.68
N VAL A 101 -4.96 -3.17 -1.64
CA VAL A 101 -3.75 -4.00 -1.66
C VAL A 101 -4.16 -5.45 -1.43
N VAL A 102 -3.86 -6.33 -2.38
CA VAL A 102 -4.25 -7.74 -2.36
C VAL A 102 -3.03 -8.65 -2.26
N GLY A 103 -3.09 -9.61 -1.36
CA GLY A 103 -2.04 -10.61 -1.16
C GLY A 103 -2.17 -11.42 0.13
N PRO A 104 -1.17 -12.25 0.45
CA PRO A 104 0.13 -12.36 -0.23
C PRO A 104 0.04 -13.11 -1.57
N VAL A 105 0.67 -12.58 -2.63
CA VAL A 105 0.71 -13.25 -3.94
C VAL A 105 1.74 -14.38 -3.95
N LEU A 106 2.94 -14.12 -3.44
CA LEU A 106 4.02 -15.09 -3.29
C LEU A 106 4.32 -15.33 -1.80
N PRO A 107 4.96 -16.45 -1.44
CA PRO A 107 5.39 -16.73 -0.07
C PRO A 107 6.22 -15.55 0.48
N THR A 108 5.96 -15.17 1.72
CA THR A 108 6.63 -14.03 2.34
C THR A 108 6.96 -14.29 3.79
N ALA A 109 8.15 -13.87 4.23
CA ALA A 109 8.53 -13.97 5.63
C ALA A 109 7.74 -13.02 6.55
N SER A 110 6.88 -12.13 6.01
CA SER A 110 5.92 -11.35 6.82
C SER A 110 4.75 -12.21 7.31
N HIS A 111 4.51 -13.35 6.68
CA HIS A 111 3.51 -14.35 7.05
C HIS A 111 4.15 -15.75 6.89
N PRO A 112 5.02 -16.17 7.84
CA PRO A 112 5.70 -17.45 7.76
C PRO A 112 4.69 -18.61 7.70
N GLY A 113 4.92 -19.58 6.80
CA GLY A 113 4.05 -20.75 6.65
C GLY A 113 2.77 -20.51 5.85
N VAL A 114 2.52 -19.29 5.38
CA VAL A 114 1.41 -19.00 4.46
C VAL A 114 1.93 -19.09 3.02
N GLU A 115 1.41 -20.03 2.26
CA GLU A 115 1.60 -20.05 0.81
C GLU A 115 0.94 -18.82 0.18
N GLY A 116 1.59 -18.23 -0.82
CA GLY A 116 0.98 -17.14 -1.59
C GLY A 116 -0.20 -17.65 -2.40
N MET A 117 -1.17 -16.78 -2.69
CA MET A 117 -2.33 -17.14 -3.50
C MET A 117 -1.99 -17.42 -4.97
N GLY A 118 -0.80 -17.01 -5.43
CA GLY A 118 -0.37 -17.11 -6.81
C GLY A 118 -1.02 -16.08 -7.73
N TRP A 119 -0.47 -15.95 -8.93
CA TRP A 119 -0.89 -14.92 -9.89
C TRP A 119 -2.29 -15.18 -10.46
N ALA A 120 -2.68 -16.42 -10.67
CA ALA A 120 -4.01 -16.75 -11.22
C ALA A 120 -5.14 -16.35 -10.26
N ALA A 121 -4.99 -16.62 -8.95
CA ALA A 121 -5.97 -16.22 -7.96
C ALA A 121 -5.96 -14.69 -7.75
N PHE A 122 -4.78 -14.06 -7.78
CA PHE A 122 -4.68 -12.60 -7.76
C PHE A 122 -5.41 -11.96 -8.95
N GLU A 123 -5.22 -12.49 -10.17
CA GLU A 123 -5.88 -11.99 -11.37
C GLU A 123 -7.40 -12.08 -11.28
N ALA A 124 -7.91 -13.20 -10.77
CA ALA A 124 -9.35 -13.39 -10.57
C ALA A 124 -9.95 -12.33 -9.60
N LEU A 125 -9.17 -11.83 -8.65
CA LEU A 125 -9.57 -10.78 -7.73
C LEU A 125 -9.42 -9.36 -8.31
N ALA A 126 -8.37 -9.10 -9.06
CA ALA A 126 -7.94 -7.76 -9.45
C ALA A 126 -8.46 -7.31 -10.81
N ARG A 127 -8.58 -8.24 -11.78
CA ARG A 127 -8.90 -7.89 -13.18
C ARG A 127 -10.32 -7.35 -13.31
N GLY A 128 -10.43 -6.22 -13.98
CA GLY A 128 -11.72 -5.57 -14.28
C GLY A 128 -12.30 -4.75 -13.11
N ARG A 129 -11.58 -4.62 -12.00
CA ARG A 129 -12.00 -3.75 -10.90
C ARG A 129 -11.88 -2.27 -11.31
N PRO A 130 -12.86 -1.42 -10.98
CA PRO A 130 -12.79 0.02 -11.24
C PRO A 130 -11.78 0.72 -10.35
N MET A 131 -11.52 0.18 -9.16
CA MET A 131 -10.56 0.69 -8.20
C MET A 131 -9.15 0.12 -8.48
N PRO A 132 -8.07 0.91 -8.39
CA PRO A 132 -6.69 0.43 -8.49
C PRO A 132 -6.40 -0.67 -7.46
N VAL A 133 -5.94 -1.84 -7.92
CA VAL A 133 -5.52 -2.96 -7.07
C VAL A 133 -4.02 -3.16 -7.16
N PHE A 134 -3.34 -3.13 -6.03
CA PHE A 134 -1.90 -3.37 -5.93
C PHE A 134 -1.63 -4.77 -5.38
N ALA A 135 -0.68 -5.48 -6.00
CA ALA A 135 -0.23 -6.78 -5.52
C ALA A 135 0.79 -6.63 -4.39
N ILE A 136 0.69 -7.46 -3.34
CA ILE A 136 1.66 -7.50 -2.23
C ILE A 136 2.01 -8.95 -1.87
N GLY A 137 3.15 -9.13 -1.19
CA GLY A 137 3.61 -10.41 -0.62
C GLY A 137 4.66 -11.08 -1.49
N GLY A 138 5.89 -11.16 -0.96
CA GLY A 138 7.04 -11.78 -1.63
C GLY A 138 7.53 -11.02 -2.87
N LEU A 139 7.03 -9.81 -3.13
CA LEU A 139 7.27 -9.08 -4.36
C LEU A 139 8.43 -8.08 -4.25
N SER A 140 9.06 -7.84 -5.39
CA SER A 140 10.09 -6.82 -5.60
C SER A 140 9.90 -6.19 -6.99
N ALA A 141 10.71 -5.21 -7.36
CA ALA A 141 10.60 -4.48 -8.64
C ALA A 141 10.55 -5.39 -9.88
N ILE A 142 11.27 -6.53 -9.87
CA ILE A 142 11.26 -7.48 -10.98
C ILE A 142 9.88 -8.08 -11.28
N HIS A 143 8.99 -8.08 -10.28
CA HIS A 143 7.63 -8.64 -10.41
C HIS A 143 6.62 -7.62 -10.97
N LEU A 144 7.01 -6.36 -11.20
CA LEU A 144 6.06 -5.34 -11.66
C LEU A 144 5.41 -5.68 -13.00
N HIS A 145 6.19 -6.21 -13.94
CA HIS A 145 5.67 -6.57 -15.26
C HIS A 145 4.63 -7.69 -15.15
N ILE A 146 4.96 -8.78 -14.45
CA ILE A 146 4.03 -9.90 -14.26
C ILE A 146 2.81 -9.49 -13.44
N ALA A 147 2.95 -8.64 -12.43
CA ALA A 147 1.82 -8.12 -11.66
C ALA A 147 0.82 -7.39 -12.59
N ARG A 148 1.32 -6.53 -13.47
CA ARG A 148 0.49 -5.80 -14.43
C ARG A 148 -0.19 -6.69 -15.46
N SER A 149 0.49 -7.73 -15.96
CA SER A 149 -0.12 -8.69 -16.89
C SER A 149 -1.28 -9.47 -16.25
N HIS A 150 -1.28 -9.58 -14.91
CA HIS A 150 -2.37 -10.16 -14.12
C HIS A 150 -3.34 -9.11 -13.54
N GLY A 151 -3.39 -7.91 -14.11
CA GLY A 151 -4.41 -6.90 -13.76
C GLY A 151 -4.07 -6.03 -12.55
N ALA A 152 -2.86 -6.14 -11.97
CA ALA A 152 -2.45 -5.21 -10.94
C ALA A 152 -2.19 -3.81 -11.52
N HIS A 153 -2.58 -2.77 -10.80
CA HIS A 153 -2.17 -1.40 -11.09
C HIS A 153 -0.66 -1.21 -10.83
N GLY A 154 -0.15 -1.90 -9.83
CA GLY A 154 1.26 -1.89 -9.43
C GLY A 154 1.54 -2.90 -8.33
N ILE A 155 2.67 -2.74 -7.66
CA ILE A 155 3.06 -3.57 -6.51
C ILE A 155 3.24 -2.72 -5.26
N ALA A 156 2.88 -3.29 -4.11
CA ALA A 156 3.27 -2.79 -2.79
C ALA A 156 4.42 -3.66 -2.25
N ALA A 157 5.44 -3.04 -1.70
CA ALA A 157 6.60 -3.73 -1.16
C ALA A 157 6.93 -3.25 0.25
N ILE A 158 7.35 -4.17 1.13
CA ILE A 158 7.83 -3.84 2.47
C ILE A 158 9.36 -3.97 2.49
N ARG A 159 9.88 -5.20 2.55
CA ARG A 159 11.32 -5.44 2.68
C ARG A 159 12.12 -5.11 1.43
N ALA A 160 11.57 -5.41 0.26
CA ALA A 160 12.21 -5.12 -1.01
C ALA A 160 12.39 -3.61 -1.25
N ALA A 161 11.50 -2.78 -0.70
CA ALA A 161 11.66 -1.32 -0.74
C ALA A 161 12.86 -0.81 0.09
N TRP A 162 13.34 -1.61 1.04
CA TRP A 162 14.45 -1.27 1.94
C TRP A 162 15.74 -2.04 1.66
N ALA A 163 15.75 -2.95 0.70
CA ALA A 163 16.93 -3.69 0.28
C ALA A 163 17.96 -2.75 -0.38
N HIS A 164 19.23 -2.88 -0.02
CA HIS A 164 20.32 -2.02 -0.48
C HIS A 164 20.70 -2.17 -1.96
N GLN A 165 20.08 -3.10 -2.68
CA GLN A 165 20.31 -3.25 -4.12
C GLN A 165 19.40 -2.27 -4.85
N ALA A 166 20.04 -1.33 -5.51
CA ALA A 166 19.53 -0.38 -6.47
C ALA A 166 18.02 -0.49 -6.71
N ILE A 167 17.25 0.44 -6.14
CA ILE A 167 15.92 0.71 -6.67
C ILE A 167 16.21 1.05 -8.13
N ASP A 168 15.92 0.09 -9.01
CA ASP A 168 16.03 0.35 -10.45
C ASP A 168 15.05 1.48 -10.76
N HIS A 169 15.58 2.65 -11.00
CA HIS A 169 14.81 3.86 -11.30
C HIS A 169 13.82 3.66 -12.45
N GLY A 170 13.96 2.57 -13.22
CA GLY A 170 13.08 2.21 -14.31
C GLY A 170 11.65 1.85 -13.90
N TRP A 171 11.42 1.25 -12.73
CA TRP A 171 10.06 0.86 -12.32
C TRP A 171 9.25 2.04 -11.77
N ILE A 172 9.90 3.01 -11.16
CA ILE A 172 9.27 4.22 -10.64
C ILE A 172 8.86 5.15 -11.79
N ARG A 173 9.72 5.34 -12.79
CA ARG A 173 9.41 6.11 -13.99
C ARG A 173 8.25 5.53 -14.79
N ARG A 174 8.04 4.21 -14.76
CA ARG A 174 6.92 3.55 -15.45
C ARG A 174 5.56 3.77 -14.76
N ILE A 175 5.54 4.06 -13.46
CA ILE A 175 4.31 4.45 -12.75
C ILE A 175 3.90 5.88 -13.13
N GLU A 176 4.86 6.79 -13.33
CA GLU A 176 4.60 8.18 -13.73
C GLU A 176 4.15 8.32 -15.19
N ALA A 177 4.43 7.33 -16.04
CA ALA A 177 4.09 7.35 -17.47
C ALA A 177 2.70 6.79 -17.81
N LEU A 178 1.85 6.50 -16.85
CA LEU A 178 0.47 6.08 -17.12
C LEU A 178 -0.37 7.35 -17.37
N PRO A 179 -1.08 7.43 -18.51
CA PRO A 179 -1.99 8.54 -18.76
C PRO A 179 -3.10 8.54 -17.69
N SER A 180 -3.44 9.74 -17.24
CA SER A 180 -4.60 10.06 -16.41
C SER A 180 -5.91 9.60 -17.06
#